data_7467f5738a4d2880daa796974b43267c
#
_entry.id   7467f5738a4d2880daa796974b43267c
#
_cell.length_a   1.000
_cell.length_b   1.000
_cell.length_c   1.000
_cell.angle_alpha   90.00
_cell.angle_beta   90.00
_cell.angle_gamma   90.00
#
_symmetry.space_group_name_H-M   'P 1'
#
loop_
_entity.id
_entity.type
_entity.pdbx_description
1 polymer ?
#
loop_
_entity_poly.entity_id
_entity_poly.type
_entity_poly.pdbx_seq_one_letter_code
_entity_poly.pdbx_strand_id
1 'polypeptide(L)'
;RELMTLYATDRNGTAYPARTLSDGTLRFLALAVLEQETDAHGLLCMEELENGIHPERIPAMVRLARELATDTSQPAGPDNPLRQVILNTHAPTVIAQITADDLMIVENRPVDEKDPAARQITFGCIHETWRQKAQETVYTIPRNHLLDTLKLVVPGLSVLYVENEEEAAIKEGKTQEASDLQMP
;
A
#
# COMPACT_ATOMS: atom_id res chain seq x y z
N ARG A 1 -10.79 -41.21 1.95
CA ARG A 1 -10.47 -39.78 1.82
C ARG A 1 -10.92 -39.37 0.44
N GLU A 2 -11.95 -38.56 0.31
CA GLU A 2 -12.30 -37.93 -0.96
C GLU A 2 -11.23 -36.93 -1.34
N LEU A 3 -10.69 -37.05 -2.54
CA LEU A 3 -9.73 -36.12 -3.11
C LEU A 3 -10.53 -35.03 -3.84
N MET A 4 -10.54 -33.84 -3.29
CA MET A 4 -11.14 -32.67 -3.96
C MET A 4 -10.06 -32.03 -4.84
N THR A 5 -10.39 -31.76 -6.09
CA THR A 5 -9.50 -31.06 -7.03
C THR A 5 -10.18 -29.79 -7.52
N LEU A 6 -9.47 -28.65 -7.39
CA LEU A 6 -9.93 -27.38 -7.89
C LEU A 6 -9.58 -27.24 -9.38
N TYR A 7 -10.54 -26.79 -10.17
CA TYR A 7 -10.37 -26.42 -11.58
C TYR A 7 -10.85 -24.96 -11.79
N ALA A 8 -10.10 -24.22 -12.58
CA ALA A 8 -10.51 -22.94 -13.11
C ALA A 8 -10.95 -23.10 -14.56
N THR A 9 -12.12 -22.58 -14.91
CA THR A 9 -12.62 -22.64 -16.30
C THR A 9 -12.55 -21.27 -16.93
N ASP A 10 -11.93 -21.16 -18.10
CA ASP A 10 -11.87 -19.91 -18.85
C ASP A 10 -13.19 -19.59 -19.55
N ARG A 11 -13.24 -18.41 -20.19
CA ARG A 11 -14.46 -17.97 -20.91
C ARG A 11 -14.83 -18.85 -22.11
N ASN A 12 -13.90 -19.65 -22.60
CA ASN A 12 -14.10 -20.59 -23.71
C ASN A 12 -14.54 -21.98 -23.23
N GLY A 13 -14.68 -22.18 -21.92
CA GLY A 13 -15.06 -23.43 -21.31
C GLY A 13 -13.90 -24.40 -21.07
N THR A 14 -12.64 -24.00 -21.28
CA THR A 14 -11.48 -24.85 -21.03
C THR A 14 -11.18 -24.92 -19.53
N ALA A 15 -11.13 -26.13 -18.99
CA ALA A 15 -10.86 -26.35 -17.56
C ALA A 15 -9.36 -26.60 -17.32
N TYR A 16 -8.79 -25.82 -16.43
CA TYR A 16 -7.40 -25.90 -15.99
C TYR A 16 -7.34 -26.40 -14.55
N PRO A 17 -6.66 -27.49 -14.25
CA PRO A 17 -6.47 -27.92 -12.86
C PRO A 17 -5.62 -26.90 -12.11
N ALA A 18 -5.87 -26.71 -10.80
CA ALA A 18 -5.19 -25.68 -9.98
C ALA A 18 -3.66 -25.77 -10.05
N ARG A 19 -3.09 -26.96 -10.18
CA ARG A 19 -1.64 -27.19 -10.32
C ARG A 19 -1.01 -26.55 -11.58
N THR A 20 -1.81 -26.14 -12.56
CA THR A 20 -1.35 -25.46 -13.78
C THR A 20 -1.51 -23.97 -13.74
N LEU A 21 -2.13 -23.45 -12.70
CA LEU A 21 -2.29 -22.02 -12.48
C LEU A 21 -1.02 -21.44 -11.84
N SER A 22 -0.72 -20.18 -12.17
CA SER A 22 0.38 -19.48 -11.51
C SER A 22 0.05 -19.20 -10.04
N ASP A 23 1.08 -19.06 -9.20
CA ASP A 23 0.93 -18.72 -7.78
C ASP A 23 0.14 -17.42 -7.60
N GLY A 24 0.40 -16.40 -8.46
CA GLY A 24 -0.35 -15.15 -8.44
C GLY A 24 -1.84 -15.35 -8.75
N THR A 25 -2.18 -16.27 -9.68
CA THR A 25 -3.59 -16.59 -9.96
C THR A 25 -4.25 -17.30 -8.79
N LEU A 26 -3.57 -18.25 -8.16
CA LEU A 26 -4.08 -18.96 -6.99
C LEU A 26 -4.27 -18.00 -5.79
N ARG A 27 -3.32 -17.10 -5.58
CA ARG A 27 -3.40 -16.05 -4.54
C ARG A 27 -4.59 -15.13 -4.77
N PHE A 28 -4.79 -14.67 -6.00
CA PHE A 28 -5.96 -13.85 -6.36
C PHE A 28 -7.28 -14.58 -6.08
N LEU A 29 -7.38 -15.84 -6.49
CA LEU A 29 -8.57 -16.66 -6.24
C LEU A 29 -8.83 -16.85 -4.75
N ALA A 30 -7.79 -17.10 -3.96
CA ALA A 30 -7.93 -17.24 -2.50
C ALA A 30 -8.46 -15.96 -1.85
N LEU A 31 -7.95 -14.79 -2.24
CA LEU A 31 -8.43 -13.50 -1.72
C LEU A 31 -9.86 -13.21 -2.20
N ALA A 32 -10.20 -13.52 -3.45
CA ALA A 32 -11.55 -13.34 -3.98
C ALA A 32 -12.59 -14.24 -3.28
N VAL A 33 -12.20 -15.46 -2.89
CA VAL A 33 -13.06 -16.33 -2.08
C VAL A 33 -13.22 -15.77 -0.66
N LEU A 34 -12.14 -15.29 -0.06
CA LEU A 34 -12.18 -14.69 1.27
C LEU A 34 -13.02 -13.41 1.31
N GLU A 35 -13.04 -12.66 0.22
CA GLU A 35 -13.86 -11.44 0.11
C GLU A 35 -15.36 -11.79 0.13
N GLN A 36 -15.76 -12.90 -0.49
CA GLN A 36 -17.15 -13.40 -0.50
C GLN A 36 -17.57 -14.05 0.83
N GLU A 37 -16.63 -14.34 1.72
CA GLU A 37 -16.88 -15.01 3.01
C GLU A 37 -17.23 -13.98 4.07
N THR A 38 -18.51 -13.76 4.32
CA THR A 38 -19.01 -12.73 5.26
C THR A 38 -18.75 -13.06 6.72
N ASP A 39 -18.60 -14.34 7.06
CA ASP A 39 -18.34 -14.80 8.43
C ASP A 39 -16.87 -14.75 8.82
N ALA A 40 -15.97 -14.50 7.85
CA ALA A 40 -14.54 -14.37 8.12
C ALA A 40 -14.23 -13.00 8.73
N HIS A 41 -13.92 -12.99 10.01
CA HIS A 41 -13.50 -11.80 10.77
C HIS A 41 -12.04 -11.90 11.18
N GLY A 42 -11.38 -10.77 11.48
CA GLY A 42 -10.09 -10.73 12.11
C GLY A 42 -8.99 -10.05 11.30
N LEU A 43 -7.74 -10.49 11.51
CA LEU A 43 -6.55 -9.90 10.91
C LEU A 43 -6.00 -10.79 9.80
N LEU A 44 -5.85 -10.22 8.61
CA LEU A 44 -5.17 -10.82 7.47
C LEU A 44 -3.80 -10.17 7.30
N CYS A 45 -2.73 -10.95 7.45
CA CYS A 45 -1.37 -10.50 7.20
C CYS A 45 -0.86 -11.14 5.90
N MET A 46 -0.33 -10.33 4.99
CA MET A 46 0.22 -10.78 3.72
C MET A 46 1.61 -10.19 3.50
N GLU A 47 2.52 -11.02 3.00
CA GLU A 47 3.84 -10.60 2.57
C GLU A 47 3.91 -10.62 1.04
N GLU A 48 4.53 -9.57 0.49
CA GLU A 48 4.84 -9.47 -0.95
C GLU A 48 3.63 -9.83 -1.83
N LEU A 49 2.55 -9.05 -1.70
CA LEU A 49 1.31 -9.27 -2.44
C LEU A 49 1.53 -9.38 -3.95
N GLU A 50 2.50 -8.67 -4.46
CA GLU A 50 2.91 -8.59 -5.86
C GLU A 50 3.67 -9.82 -6.38
N ASN A 51 4.15 -10.67 -5.49
CA ASN A 51 5.04 -11.77 -5.88
C ASN A 51 4.31 -12.79 -6.76
N GLY A 52 4.88 -13.04 -7.94
CA GLY A 52 4.29 -13.93 -8.95
C GLY A 52 3.10 -13.33 -9.72
N ILE A 53 2.84 -12.03 -9.58
CA ILE A 53 1.75 -11.33 -10.27
C ILE A 53 2.31 -10.45 -11.40
N HIS A 54 1.67 -10.52 -12.55
CA HIS A 54 2.02 -9.62 -13.66
C HIS A 54 1.79 -8.15 -13.25
N PRO A 55 2.73 -7.22 -13.53
CA PRO A 55 2.64 -5.83 -13.09
C PRO A 55 1.30 -5.14 -13.40
N GLU A 56 0.70 -5.41 -14.55
CA GLU A 56 -0.61 -4.85 -14.93
C GLU A 56 -1.77 -5.32 -14.04
N ARG A 57 -1.59 -6.39 -13.28
CA ARG A 57 -2.61 -6.94 -12.37
C ARG A 57 -2.44 -6.46 -10.93
N ILE A 58 -1.31 -5.84 -10.59
CA ILE A 58 -1.04 -5.33 -9.25
C ILE A 58 -2.15 -4.35 -8.78
N PRO A 59 -2.64 -3.39 -9.59
CA PRO A 59 -3.72 -2.51 -9.16
C PRO A 59 -5.01 -3.27 -8.76
N ALA A 60 -5.34 -4.34 -9.48
CA ALA A 60 -6.51 -5.15 -9.15
C ALA A 60 -6.33 -5.92 -7.84
N MET A 61 -5.11 -6.43 -7.58
CA MET A 61 -4.79 -7.11 -6.32
C MET A 61 -4.82 -6.17 -5.11
N VAL A 62 -4.26 -4.97 -5.25
CA VAL A 62 -4.29 -3.95 -4.19
C VAL A 62 -5.73 -3.52 -3.90
N ARG A 63 -6.55 -3.34 -4.93
CA ARG A 63 -7.96 -3.04 -4.75
C ARG A 63 -8.70 -4.16 -4.01
N LEU A 64 -8.51 -5.41 -4.41
CA LEU A 64 -9.11 -6.57 -3.72
C LEU A 64 -8.69 -6.64 -2.26
N ALA A 65 -7.40 -6.41 -1.96
CA ALA A 65 -6.90 -6.36 -0.59
C ALA A 65 -7.54 -5.23 0.23
N ARG A 66 -7.85 -4.10 -0.39
CA ARG A 66 -8.57 -2.98 0.24
C ARG A 66 -10.05 -3.32 0.47
N GLU A 67 -10.72 -3.95 -0.49
CA GLU A 67 -12.11 -4.40 -0.39
C GLU A 67 -12.29 -5.47 0.70
N LEU A 68 -11.25 -6.26 0.99
CA LEU A 68 -11.23 -7.20 2.11
C LEU A 68 -11.26 -6.52 3.48
N ALA A 69 -10.73 -5.32 3.62
CA ALA A 69 -10.72 -4.60 4.89
C ALA A 69 -12.10 -3.99 5.19
N THR A 70 -12.42 -3.86 6.47
CA THR A 70 -13.64 -3.16 6.91
C THR A 70 -13.69 -1.75 6.35
N ASP A 71 -14.81 -1.40 5.73
CA ASP A 71 -15.11 -0.01 5.38
C ASP A 71 -15.39 0.79 6.65
N THR A 72 -14.44 1.64 7.03
CA THR A 72 -14.53 2.46 8.24
C THR A 72 -15.56 3.59 8.16
N SER A 73 -16.14 3.84 6.99
CA SER A 73 -17.22 4.80 6.81
C SER A 73 -18.59 4.23 7.22
N GLN A 74 -18.68 2.92 7.40
CA GLN A 74 -19.90 2.20 7.74
C GLN A 74 -19.74 1.40 9.04
N PRO A 75 -20.83 1.15 9.78
CA PRO A 75 -20.79 0.24 10.92
C PRO A 75 -20.37 -1.17 10.51
N ALA A 76 -19.59 -1.85 11.34
CA ALA A 76 -19.31 -3.26 11.15
C ALA A 76 -20.60 -4.09 11.29
N GLY A 77 -20.78 -5.08 10.41
CA GLY A 77 -21.97 -5.92 10.35
C GLY A 77 -21.81 -7.05 9.32
N PRO A 78 -22.89 -7.77 9.01
CA PRO A 78 -22.83 -8.89 8.06
C PRO A 78 -22.32 -8.50 6.67
N ASP A 79 -22.68 -7.31 6.18
CA ASP A 79 -22.25 -6.80 4.87
C ASP A 79 -20.93 -6.00 4.95
N ASN A 80 -20.41 -5.76 6.14
CA ASN A 80 -19.15 -5.07 6.41
C ASN A 80 -18.43 -5.74 7.58
N PRO A 81 -17.88 -6.95 7.38
CA PRO A 81 -17.27 -7.74 8.45
C PRO A 81 -16.05 -7.05 9.04
N LEU A 82 -15.83 -7.23 10.35
CA LEU A 82 -14.68 -6.62 11.02
C LEU A 82 -13.39 -7.33 10.61
N ARG A 83 -12.71 -6.78 9.65
CA ARG A 83 -11.43 -7.27 9.09
C ARG A 83 -10.39 -6.18 9.06
N GLN A 84 -9.18 -6.52 9.41
CA GLN A 84 -8.00 -5.69 9.21
C GLN A 84 -7.04 -6.40 8.26
N VAL A 85 -6.48 -5.65 7.31
CA VAL A 85 -5.50 -6.17 6.36
C VAL A 85 -4.17 -5.46 6.58
N ILE A 86 -3.11 -6.22 6.79
CA ILE A 86 -1.73 -5.73 6.88
C ILE A 86 -0.94 -6.32 5.71
N LEU A 87 -0.39 -5.45 4.88
CA LEU A 87 0.49 -5.82 3.77
C LEU A 87 1.92 -5.41 4.08
N ASN A 88 2.85 -6.35 3.96
CA ASN A 88 4.27 -6.04 3.88
C ASN A 88 4.69 -6.08 2.41
N THR A 89 5.31 -5.02 1.93
CA THR A 89 5.81 -4.91 0.55
C THR A 89 7.02 -3.99 0.48
N HIS A 90 7.89 -4.26 -0.47
CA HIS A 90 8.97 -3.36 -0.87
C HIS A 90 8.85 -2.93 -2.34
N ALA A 91 7.75 -3.30 -3.02
CA ALA A 91 7.52 -3.00 -4.42
C ALA A 91 6.97 -1.57 -4.61
N PRO A 92 7.67 -0.70 -5.36
CA PRO A 92 7.21 0.65 -5.65
C PRO A 92 5.85 0.69 -6.33
N THR A 93 5.55 -0.31 -7.15
CA THR A 93 4.27 -0.44 -7.87
C THR A 93 3.09 -0.69 -6.95
N VAL A 94 3.28 -1.38 -5.82
CA VAL A 94 2.25 -1.53 -4.78
C VAL A 94 2.12 -0.24 -3.98
N ILE A 95 3.26 0.32 -3.52
CA ILE A 95 3.29 1.53 -2.68
C ILE A 95 2.63 2.71 -3.41
N ALA A 96 2.83 2.84 -4.72
CA ALA A 96 2.19 3.88 -5.54
C ALA A 96 0.66 3.79 -5.61
N GLN A 97 0.06 2.65 -5.21
CA GLN A 97 -1.39 2.45 -5.16
C GLN A 97 -1.99 2.75 -3.77
N ILE A 98 -1.14 3.00 -2.77
CA ILE A 98 -1.56 3.14 -1.38
C ILE A 98 -1.54 4.61 -0.98
N THR A 99 -2.56 5.05 -0.24
CA THR A 99 -2.61 6.41 0.30
C THR A 99 -1.60 6.59 1.43
N ALA A 100 -1.10 7.81 1.62
CA ALA A 100 -0.16 8.10 2.71
C ALA A 100 -0.74 7.73 4.10
N ASP A 101 -2.04 7.84 4.26
CA ASP A 101 -2.76 7.49 5.49
C ASP A 101 -2.71 6.00 5.82
N ASP A 102 -2.57 5.13 4.82
CA ASP A 102 -2.51 3.69 5.00
C ASP A 102 -1.07 3.15 5.07
N LEU A 103 -0.07 4.02 4.80
CA LEU A 103 1.33 3.63 4.80
C LEU A 103 1.96 3.70 6.20
N MET A 104 2.69 2.66 6.54
CA MET A 104 3.66 2.64 7.62
C MET A 104 5.03 2.23 7.07
N ILE A 105 6.07 2.94 7.46
CA ILE A 105 7.44 2.67 7.04
C ILE A 105 8.19 2.03 8.19
N VAL A 106 8.91 0.96 7.88
CA VAL A 106 9.72 0.23 8.85
C VAL A 106 11.19 0.51 8.56
N GLU A 107 11.89 1.09 9.51
CA GLU A 107 13.31 1.41 9.41
C GLU A 107 14.12 0.76 10.50
N ASN A 108 15.33 0.35 10.15
CA ASN A 108 16.31 -0.12 11.11
C ASN A 108 17.22 1.06 11.49
N ARG A 109 16.97 1.68 12.64
CA ARG A 109 17.65 2.91 13.10
C ARG A 109 18.63 2.64 14.23
N PRO A 110 19.72 3.42 14.34
CA PRO A 110 20.57 3.37 15.51
C PRO A 110 19.79 3.77 16.76
N VAL A 111 20.03 3.07 17.87
CA VAL A 111 19.44 3.38 19.19
C VAL A 111 20.05 4.65 19.78
N ASP A 112 21.35 4.82 19.59
CA ASP A 112 22.13 5.99 20.02
C ASP A 112 23.05 6.42 18.88
N GLU A 113 23.16 7.71 18.64
CA GLU A 113 24.10 8.27 17.66
C GLU A 113 25.57 7.95 18.01
N LYS A 114 25.86 7.69 19.28
CA LYS A 114 27.20 7.35 19.78
C LYS A 114 27.55 5.87 19.61
N ASP A 115 26.55 5.02 19.44
CA ASP A 115 26.72 3.59 19.16
C ASP A 115 25.89 3.17 17.93
N PRO A 116 26.43 3.39 16.72
CA PRO A 116 25.74 3.03 15.48
C PRO A 116 25.54 1.52 15.31
N ALA A 117 26.23 0.68 16.09
CA ALA A 117 26.09 -0.77 16.04
C ALA A 117 24.80 -1.26 16.73
N ALA A 118 24.36 -0.55 17.77
CA ALA A 118 23.09 -0.82 18.44
C ALA A 118 21.93 -0.28 17.58
N ARG A 119 21.13 -1.16 17.00
CA ARG A 119 20.03 -0.81 16.11
C ARG A 119 18.71 -1.32 16.62
N GLN A 120 17.63 -0.60 16.28
CA GLN A 120 16.26 -0.97 16.60
C GLN A 120 15.36 -0.80 15.38
N ILE A 121 14.34 -1.62 15.31
CA ILE A 121 13.28 -1.47 14.32
C ILE A 121 12.32 -0.37 14.78
N THR A 122 12.13 0.62 13.95
CA THR A 122 11.24 1.76 14.21
C THR A 122 10.15 1.80 13.16
N PHE A 123 8.91 1.94 13.62
CA PHE A 123 7.75 2.15 12.76
C PHE A 123 7.46 3.64 12.67
N GLY A 124 7.33 4.13 11.44
CA GLY A 124 7.02 5.54 11.18
C GLY A 124 5.78 5.68 10.30
N CYS A 125 5.02 6.73 10.52
CA CYS A 125 3.94 7.13 9.60
C CYS A 125 4.42 8.30 8.72
N ILE A 126 3.72 8.51 7.62
CA ILE A 126 3.97 9.66 6.76
C ILE A 126 3.49 10.92 7.47
N HIS A 127 4.24 12.00 7.30
CA HIS A 127 3.91 13.32 7.84
C HIS A 127 2.52 13.80 7.35
N GLU A 128 1.80 14.55 8.20
CA GLU A 128 0.45 15.10 7.95
C GLU A 128 -0.69 14.07 7.85
N THR A 129 -0.43 12.78 8.13
CA THR A 129 -1.47 11.75 8.18
C THR A 129 -2.26 11.76 9.49
N TRP A 130 -3.42 11.07 9.50
CA TRP A 130 -4.24 10.94 10.71
C TRP A 130 -3.50 10.25 11.86
N ARG A 131 -2.54 9.35 11.55
CA ARG A 131 -1.73 8.67 12.57
C ARG A 131 -0.86 9.63 13.35
N GLN A 132 -0.26 10.60 12.67
CA GLN A 132 0.49 11.66 13.35
C GLN A 132 -0.41 12.51 14.24
N LYS A 133 -1.63 12.82 13.77
CA LYS A 133 -2.60 13.61 14.53
C LYS A 133 -3.17 12.87 15.74
N ALA A 134 -3.24 11.54 15.67
CA ALA A 134 -3.77 10.68 16.73
C ALA A 134 -2.77 10.42 17.87
N GLN A 135 -1.47 10.61 17.67
CA GLN A 135 -0.43 10.34 18.66
C GLN A 135 0.60 11.47 18.68
N GLU A 136 0.82 12.06 19.87
CA GLU A 136 1.76 13.19 20.04
C GLU A 136 3.23 12.81 19.83
N THR A 137 3.59 11.52 19.96
CA THR A 137 4.99 11.07 19.94
C THR A 137 5.26 9.97 18.90
N VAL A 138 4.56 10.01 17.77
CA VAL A 138 4.82 9.07 16.69
C VAL A 138 6.01 9.51 15.84
N TYR A 139 6.88 8.56 15.46
CA TYR A 139 7.93 8.83 14.50
C TYR A 139 7.32 9.11 13.12
N THR A 140 7.66 10.26 12.55
CA THR A 140 7.15 10.68 11.25
C THR A 140 8.26 10.74 10.21
N ILE A 141 7.90 10.35 9.00
CA ILE A 141 8.79 10.33 7.84
C ILE A 141 8.27 11.33 6.82
N PRO A 142 9.11 12.28 6.37
CA PRO A 142 8.72 13.20 5.31
C PRO A 142 8.39 12.46 4.02
N ARG A 143 7.39 12.94 3.29
CA ARG A 143 6.93 12.32 2.03
C ARG A 143 8.04 12.20 0.98
N ASN A 144 8.95 13.17 0.91
CA ASN A 144 10.12 13.13 0.02
C ASN A 144 11.08 11.99 0.34
N HIS A 145 11.24 11.61 1.61
CA HIS A 145 12.10 10.49 2.01
C HIS A 145 11.57 9.15 1.47
N LEU A 146 10.24 8.95 1.50
CA LEU A 146 9.61 7.79 0.86
C LEU A 146 9.96 7.71 -0.62
N LEU A 147 9.86 8.84 -1.33
CA LEU A 147 10.17 8.91 -2.75
C LEU A 147 11.63 8.63 -3.06
N ASP A 148 12.55 9.12 -2.24
CA ASP A 148 13.97 8.85 -2.39
C ASP A 148 14.29 7.37 -2.14
N THR A 149 13.66 6.75 -1.16
CA THR A 149 13.77 5.32 -0.90
C THR A 149 13.27 4.50 -2.09
N LEU A 150 12.12 4.87 -2.67
CA LEU A 150 11.57 4.22 -3.85
C LEU A 150 12.46 4.38 -5.09
N LYS A 151 13.08 5.53 -5.29
CA LYS A 151 14.04 5.78 -6.38
C LYS A 151 15.30 4.94 -6.27
N LEU A 152 15.79 4.71 -5.05
CA LEU A 152 16.95 3.85 -4.81
C LEU A 152 16.68 2.38 -5.15
N VAL A 153 15.44 1.91 -4.97
CA VAL A 153 15.04 0.53 -5.29
C VAL A 153 14.80 0.35 -6.80
N VAL A 154 14.39 1.41 -7.51
CA VAL A 154 14.14 1.36 -8.97
C VAL A 154 14.89 2.49 -9.67
N PRO A 155 16.15 2.28 -10.09
CA PRO A 155 16.88 3.27 -10.87
C PRO A 155 16.12 3.61 -12.16
N GLY A 156 15.85 4.90 -12.37
CA GLY A 156 15.14 5.38 -13.57
C GLY A 156 13.62 5.49 -13.41
N LEU A 157 13.05 5.22 -12.23
CA LEU A 157 11.65 5.52 -11.95
C LEU A 157 11.49 7.04 -11.81
N SER A 158 10.90 7.66 -12.82
CA SER A 158 10.38 9.03 -12.70
C SER A 158 9.06 8.95 -11.96
N VAL A 159 9.07 9.30 -10.68
CA VAL A 159 7.82 9.46 -9.93
C VAL A 159 7.17 10.74 -10.44
N LEU A 160 6.11 10.60 -11.23
CA LEU A 160 5.24 11.72 -11.58
C LEU A 160 4.56 12.19 -10.29
N TYR A 161 4.98 13.34 -9.78
CA TYR A 161 4.22 14.08 -8.78
C TYR A 161 2.91 14.50 -9.44
N VAL A 162 1.80 14.03 -8.94
CA VAL A 162 0.55 14.76 -9.08
C VAL A 162 0.61 15.82 -7.98
N GLU A 163 1.10 17.01 -8.30
CA GLU A 163 0.91 18.19 -7.44
C GLU A 163 -0.60 18.35 -7.26
N ASN A 164 -1.07 18.35 -6.01
CA ASN A 164 -2.43 18.77 -5.75
C ASN A 164 -2.55 20.22 -6.25
N GLU A 165 -3.63 20.52 -6.94
CA GLU A 165 -3.89 21.86 -7.53
C GLU A 165 -3.72 23.00 -6.49
N GLU A 166 -3.93 22.73 -5.21
CA GLU A 166 -3.69 23.69 -4.12
C GLU A 166 -2.21 24.03 -3.89
N GLU A 167 -1.27 23.08 -4.03
CA GLU A 167 0.17 23.36 -3.89
C GLU A 167 0.73 24.10 -5.12
N ALA A 168 0.20 23.83 -6.30
CA ALA A 168 0.54 24.56 -7.52
C ALA A 168 0.11 26.04 -7.42
N ALA A 169 -1.10 26.31 -6.92
CA ALA A 169 -1.61 27.65 -6.73
C ALA A 169 -0.80 28.48 -5.71
N ILE A 170 -0.30 27.84 -4.64
CA ILE A 170 0.55 28.50 -3.64
C ILE A 170 1.93 28.86 -4.21
N LYS A 171 2.51 28.01 -5.08
CA LYS A 171 3.78 28.30 -5.74
C LYS A 171 3.67 29.41 -6.79
N GLU A 172 2.59 29.40 -7.59
CA GLU A 172 2.32 30.47 -8.55
C GLU A 172 2.07 31.81 -7.86
N GLY A 173 1.31 31.85 -6.76
CA GLY A 173 1.10 33.05 -5.96
C GLY A 173 2.39 33.64 -5.39
N LYS A 174 3.30 32.81 -4.88
CA LYS A 174 4.62 33.27 -4.37
C LYS A 174 5.57 33.75 -5.48
N THR A 175 5.45 33.21 -6.67
CA THR A 175 6.27 33.63 -7.83
C THR A 175 5.78 34.99 -8.34
N GLN A 176 4.48 35.27 -8.26
CA GLN A 176 3.89 36.55 -8.67
C GLN A 176 4.22 37.68 -7.68
N GLU A 177 4.15 37.43 -6.37
CA GLU A 177 4.59 38.39 -5.34
C GLU A 177 6.09 38.73 -5.45
N ALA A 178 6.95 37.77 -5.81
CA ALA A 178 8.38 38.02 -6.00
C ALA A 178 8.68 38.81 -7.29
N SER A 179 7.83 38.72 -8.30
CA SER A 179 7.92 39.48 -9.55
C SER A 179 7.46 40.93 -9.38
N ASP A 180 6.46 41.20 -8.56
CA ASP A 180 5.93 42.53 -8.31
C ASP A 180 6.81 43.37 -7.38
N LEU A 181 7.78 42.76 -6.69
CA LEU A 181 8.75 43.43 -5.82
C LEU A 181 10.04 43.88 -6.58
N GLN A 182 10.16 43.60 -7.88
CA GLN A 182 11.35 43.94 -8.70
C GLN A 182 11.08 44.97 -9.81
N MET A 183 10.07 45.81 -9.67
CA MET A 183 9.97 46.99 -10.55
C MET A 183 10.39 48.28 -9.83
N PRO A 184 11.19 49.12 -10.47
CA PRO A 184 11.85 50.28 -9.90
C PRO A 184 10.89 51.44 -9.60
#